data_2aadabeb7ad7ef050dbd3f72746122ae
#
_entry.id   2aadabeb7ad7ef050dbd3f72746122ae
#
_cell.length_a   1.000
_cell.length_b   1.000
_cell.length_c   1.000
_cell.angle_alpha   90.00
_cell.angle_beta   90.00
_cell.angle_gamma   90.00
#
_symmetry.space_group_name_H-M   'P 1'
#
loop_
_entity.id
_entity.type
_entity.pdbx_description
1 polymer ?
#
loop_
_entity_poly.entity_id
_entity_poly.type
_entity_poly.pdbx_seq_one_letter_code
_entity_poly.pdbx_strand_id
1 'polypeptide(L)'
;MADSWGSVLTELVPLALVITLSPLSVIPAVLVLHTARPRPTSLAFLAGWVLGLTALTAAFVGLSDLVGGGRDSPPRWASWLRIVVGAALIVFGVWRWLTRHRSAHSPAWLRAISNISPARAGGVGALLAVVNPKVLFICLASGLAIGTAGLGTGAAWAALVVFVLIAASSVAVPVLGYAAAGDRLDGPLARLKDWPGATQCRAGGGW
;
A
#
# COMPACT_ATOMS: atom_id res chain seq x y z
N MET A 1 -0.54 8.47 -30.82
CA MET A 1 0.18 8.50 -29.51
C MET A 1 -0.64 9.17 -28.40
N ALA A 2 -1.35 10.27 -28.65
CA ALA A 2 -2.19 10.92 -27.62
C ALA A 2 -3.38 10.03 -27.19
N ASP A 3 -3.99 9.31 -28.11
CA ASP A 3 -5.14 8.45 -27.85
C ASP A 3 -4.79 7.24 -26.96
N SER A 4 -3.56 6.69 -27.08
CA SER A 4 -3.09 5.58 -26.24
C SER A 4 -2.82 6.01 -24.79
N TRP A 5 -2.36 7.24 -24.56
CA TRP A 5 -2.17 7.79 -23.21
C TRP A 5 -3.49 8.03 -22.51
N GLY A 6 -4.46 8.65 -23.19
CA GLY A 6 -5.79 8.92 -22.65
C GLY A 6 -6.50 7.63 -22.23
N SER A 7 -6.46 6.59 -23.06
CA SER A 7 -7.08 5.30 -22.76
C SER A 7 -6.43 4.62 -21.56
N VAL A 8 -5.10 4.62 -21.47
CA VAL A 8 -4.37 4.03 -20.32
C VAL A 8 -4.68 4.76 -19.02
N LEU A 9 -4.67 6.09 -19.01
CA LEU A 9 -5.01 6.87 -17.82
C LEU A 9 -6.46 6.66 -17.37
N THR A 10 -7.39 6.56 -18.32
CA THR A 10 -8.81 6.28 -18.02
C THR A 10 -8.99 4.93 -17.33
N GLU A 11 -8.14 3.96 -17.63
CA GLU A 11 -8.15 2.65 -16.96
C GLU A 11 -7.40 2.67 -15.62
N LEU A 12 -6.24 3.32 -15.56
CA LEU A 12 -5.38 3.34 -14.36
C LEU A 12 -5.96 4.15 -13.20
N VAL A 13 -6.62 5.29 -13.49
CA VAL A 13 -7.16 6.17 -12.43
C VAL A 13 -8.20 5.46 -11.58
N PRO A 14 -9.24 4.79 -12.13
CA PRO A 14 -10.19 4.04 -11.31
C PRO A 14 -9.52 2.94 -10.49
N LEU A 15 -8.58 2.21 -11.08
CA LEU A 15 -7.84 1.15 -10.39
C LEU A 15 -7.04 1.71 -9.20
N ALA A 16 -6.34 2.83 -9.38
CA ALA A 16 -5.61 3.49 -8.32
C ALA A 16 -6.54 4.00 -7.20
N LEU A 17 -7.71 4.56 -7.56
CA LEU A 17 -8.71 5.03 -6.60
C LEU A 17 -9.27 3.89 -5.75
N VAL A 18 -9.39 2.68 -6.27
CA VAL A 18 -9.82 1.50 -5.50
C VAL A 18 -8.82 1.16 -4.38
N ILE A 19 -7.51 1.36 -4.60
CA ILE A 19 -6.50 1.23 -3.53
C ILE A 19 -6.63 2.39 -2.54
N THR A 20 -6.73 3.62 -3.05
CA THR A 20 -6.79 4.86 -2.25
C THR A 20 -7.99 4.84 -1.29
N LEU A 21 -9.15 4.42 -1.74
CA LEU A 21 -10.38 4.36 -0.94
C LEU A 21 -10.43 3.13 0.00
N SER A 22 -9.40 2.32 0.07
CA SER A 22 -9.39 1.12 0.90
C SER A 22 -9.04 1.45 2.35
N PRO A 23 -9.94 1.22 3.33
CA PRO A 23 -9.64 1.45 4.74
C PRO A 23 -8.50 0.54 5.24
N LEU A 24 -8.32 -0.61 4.60
CA LEU A 24 -7.27 -1.57 4.94
C LEU A 24 -5.85 -1.02 4.68
N SER A 25 -5.71 -0.05 3.77
CA SER A 25 -4.44 0.64 3.49
C SER A 25 -4.19 1.80 4.46
N VAL A 26 -5.25 2.48 4.89
CA VAL A 26 -5.18 3.66 5.77
C VAL A 26 -4.94 3.28 7.23
N ILE A 27 -5.59 2.22 7.72
CA ILE A 27 -5.50 1.81 9.13
C ILE A 27 -4.05 1.57 9.60
N PRO A 28 -3.21 0.77 8.90
CA PRO A 28 -1.81 0.60 9.29
C PRO A 28 -1.01 1.91 9.25
N ALA A 29 -1.27 2.77 8.27
CA ALA A 29 -0.62 4.07 8.15
C ALA A 29 -0.89 4.97 9.36
N VAL A 30 -2.16 5.04 9.80
CA VAL A 30 -2.56 5.80 10.99
C VAL A 30 -1.97 5.18 12.27
N LEU A 31 -1.93 3.84 12.39
CA LEU A 31 -1.35 3.17 13.54
C LEU A 31 0.14 3.46 13.71
N VAL A 32 0.89 3.54 12.60
CA VAL A 32 2.32 3.88 12.63
C VAL A 32 2.57 5.32 13.14
N LEU A 33 1.61 6.24 12.97
CA LEU A 33 1.70 7.59 13.52
C LEU A 33 1.61 7.63 15.07
N HIS A 34 1.12 6.57 15.70
CA HIS A 34 1.02 6.46 17.17
C HIS A 34 2.23 5.73 17.80
N THR A 35 3.32 5.52 17.06
CA THR A 35 4.56 4.89 17.57
C THR A 35 5.40 5.86 18.37
N ALA A 36 6.38 5.35 19.13
CA ALA A 36 7.30 6.16 19.94
C ALA A 36 8.15 7.15 19.11
N ARG A 37 8.37 6.85 17.83
CA ARG A 37 9.10 7.71 16.89
C ARG A 37 8.26 7.89 15.60
N PRO A 38 7.18 8.67 15.63
CA PRO A 38 6.17 8.66 14.56
C PRO A 38 6.74 9.10 13.22
N ARG A 39 7.56 10.15 13.15
CA ARG A 39 8.11 10.68 11.89
C ARG A 39 8.97 9.65 11.13
N PRO A 40 10.10 9.14 11.68
CA PRO A 40 10.95 8.23 10.93
C PRO A 40 10.23 6.90 10.63
N THR A 41 9.35 6.46 11.52
CA THR A 41 8.64 5.19 11.36
C THR A 41 7.55 5.27 10.28
N SER A 42 6.78 6.37 10.24
CA SER A 42 5.75 6.58 9.23
C SER A 42 6.32 6.85 7.83
N LEU A 43 7.42 7.62 7.75
CA LEU A 43 8.12 7.84 6.48
C LEU A 43 8.73 6.54 5.94
N ALA A 44 9.32 5.73 6.80
CA ALA A 44 9.83 4.43 6.40
C ALA A 44 8.71 3.48 5.94
N PHE A 45 7.56 3.48 6.64
CA PHE A 45 6.38 2.72 6.22
C PHE A 45 5.88 3.17 4.85
N LEU A 46 5.74 4.49 4.63
CA LEU A 46 5.35 5.06 3.33
C LEU A 46 6.32 4.67 2.23
N ALA A 47 7.63 4.78 2.48
CA ALA A 47 8.65 4.37 1.53
C ALA A 47 8.54 2.88 1.17
N GLY A 48 8.38 2.02 2.17
CA GLY A 48 8.15 0.58 1.97
C GLY A 48 6.88 0.30 1.16
N TRP A 49 5.78 0.98 1.47
CA TRP A 49 4.51 0.87 0.73
C TRP A 49 4.66 1.26 -0.74
N VAL A 50 5.27 2.42 -1.01
CA VAL A 50 5.54 2.92 -2.38
C VAL A 50 6.46 1.96 -3.14
N LEU A 51 7.54 1.49 -2.50
CA LEU A 51 8.45 0.51 -3.09
C LEU A 51 7.73 -0.80 -3.41
N GLY A 52 6.88 -1.28 -2.51
CA GLY A 52 6.06 -2.49 -2.74
C GLY A 52 5.12 -2.34 -3.93
N LEU A 53 4.38 -1.24 -4.02
CA LEU A 53 3.51 -0.94 -5.16
C LEU A 53 4.30 -0.84 -6.47
N THR A 54 5.42 -0.11 -6.45
CA THR A 54 6.27 0.08 -7.64
C THR A 54 6.84 -1.25 -8.11
N ALA A 55 7.42 -2.04 -7.21
CA ALA A 55 8.01 -3.33 -7.53
C ALA A 55 6.96 -4.30 -8.09
N LEU A 56 5.76 -4.36 -7.48
CA LEU A 56 4.67 -5.21 -7.94
C LEU A 56 4.19 -4.80 -9.34
N THR A 57 3.88 -3.52 -9.52
CA THR A 57 3.38 -3.02 -10.81
C THR A 57 4.45 -3.18 -11.89
N ALA A 58 5.72 -2.85 -11.62
CA ALA A 58 6.83 -3.04 -12.56
C ALA A 58 7.03 -4.53 -12.93
N ALA A 59 6.92 -5.43 -11.95
CA ALA A 59 6.99 -6.88 -12.23
C ALA A 59 5.87 -7.32 -13.18
N PHE A 60 4.65 -6.81 -13.01
CA PHE A 60 3.53 -7.14 -13.90
C PHE A 60 3.62 -6.45 -15.27
N VAL A 61 4.22 -5.25 -15.35
CA VAL A 61 4.57 -4.64 -16.65
C VAL A 61 5.58 -5.53 -17.39
N GLY A 62 6.65 -5.96 -16.72
CA GLY A 62 7.62 -6.89 -17.32
C GLY A 62 6.99 -8.25 -17.69
N LEU A 63 6.03 -8.74 -16.90
CA LEU A 63 5.30 -9.96 -17.22
C LEU A 63 4.40 -9.78 -18.44
N SER A 64 3.88 -8.59 -18.72
CA SER A 64 3.04 -8.32 -19.89
C SER A 64 3.79 -8.52 -21.19
N ASP A 65 5.09 -8.23 -21.23
CA ASP A 65 5.96 -8.50 -22.41
C ASP A 65 6.00 -10.01 -22.73
N LEU A 66 5.91 -10.85 -21.69
CA LEU A 66 5.81 -12.30 -21.82
C LEU A 66 4.41 -12.77 -22.23
N VAL A 67 3.40 -11.92 -21.96
CA VAL A 67 1.98 -12.25 -22.14
C VAL A 67 1.45 -11.79 -23.48
N GLY A 68 1.88 -10.66 -24.00
CA GLY A 68 1.29 -10.03 -25.18
C GLY A 68 2.24 -9.21 -26.06
N GLY A 69 3.49 -9.06 -25.65
CA GLY A 69 4.44 -8.20 -26.34
C GLY A 69 4.92 -8.77 -27.66
N GLY A 70 4.28 -8.38 -28.77
CA GLY A 70 4.87 -8.15 -30.09
C GLY A 70 5.71 -9.27 -30.78
N ARG A 71 5.70 -10.50 -30.25
CA ARG A 71 6.32 -11.67 -30.91
C ARG A 71 5.24 -12.59 -31.42
N ASP A 72 5.34 -12.97 -32.68
CA ASP A 72 4.35 -13.79 -33.40
C ASP A 72 4.05 -15.16 -32.79
N SER A 73 4.75 -15.56 -31.73
CA SER A 73 4.42 -16.71 -30.89
C SER A 73 5.08 -16.59 -29.52
N PRO A 74 4.32 -16.47 -28.44
CA PRO A 74 4.89 -16.54 -27.10
C PRO A 74 5.53 -17.92 -26.86
N PRO A 75 6.73 -17.98 -26.27
CA PRO A 75 7.39 -19.25 -26.01
C PRO A 75 6.52 -20.10 -25.07
N ARG A 76 6.48 -21.42 -25.27
CA ARG A 76 5.63 -22.35 -24.49
C ARG A 76 5.78 -22.21 -22.97
N TRP A 77 6.96 -21.85 -22.50
CA TRP A 77 7.21 -21.62 -21.07
C TRP A 77 6.46 -20.40 -20.52
N ALA A 78 6.20 -19.36 -21.34
CA ALA A 78 5.44 -18.19 -20.92
C ALA A 78 3.97 -18.53 -20.62
N SER A 79 3.37 -19.47 -21.39
CA SER A 79 2.02 -19.97 -21.12
C SER A 79 1.99 -20.77 -19.80
N TRP A 80 2.99 -21.58 -19.53
CA TRP A 80 3.14 -22.28 -18.26
C TRP A 80 3.32 -21.33 -17.08
N LEU A 81 4.15 -20.27 -17.25
CA LEU A 81 4.35 -19.25 -16.21
C LEU A 81 3.04 -18.54 -15.88
N ARG A 82 2.21 -18.19 -16.89
CA ARG A 82 0.87 -17.62 -16.67
C ARG A 82 -0.02 -18.53 -15.83
N ILE A 83 -0.07 -19.81 -16.19
CA ILE A 83 -0.89 -20.79 -15.47
C ILE A 83 -0.40 -20.92 -14.03
N VAL A 84 0.91 -21.03 -13.81
CA VAL A 84 1.50 -21.18 -12.47
C VAL A 84 1.24 -19.93 -11.63
N VAL A 85 1.48 -18.72 -12.17
CA VAL A 85 1.23 -17.45 -11.46
C VAL A 85 -0.26 -17.30 -11.19
N GLY A 86 -1.13 -17.54 -12.17
CA GLY A 86 -2.58 -17.49 -11.99
C GLY A 86 -3.09 -18.49 -10.95
N ALA A 87 -2.62 -19.73 -11.00
CA ALA A 87 -2.95 -20.74 -10.01
C ALA A 87 -2.44 -20.37 -8.61
N ALA A 88 -1.21 -19.89 -8.50
CA ALA A 88 -0.64 -19.43 -7.23
C ALA A 88 -1.44 -18.28 -6.61
N LEU A 89 -1.89 -17.32 -7.44
CA LEU A 89 -2.75 -16.22 -7.00
C LEU A 89 -4.13 -16.70 -6.53
N ILE A 90 -4.73 -17.67 -7.25
CA ILE A 90 -6.02 -18.25 -6.86
C ILE A 90 -5.87 -19.00 -5.53
N VAL A 91 -4.87 -19.87 -5.41
CA VAL A 91 -4.59 -20.64 -4.19
C VAL A 91 -4.33 -19.69 -3.01
N PHE A 92 -3.51 -18.65 -3.23
CA PHE A 92 -3.25 -17.63 -2.21
C PHE A 92 -4.51 -16.86 -1.82
N GLY A 93 -5.34 -16.45 -2.78
CA GLY A 93 -6.62 -15.77 -2.54
C GLY A 93 -7.60 -16.65 -1.76
N VAL A 94 -7.76 -17.91 -2.14
CA VAL A 94 -8.61 -18.89 -1.44
C VAL A 94 -8.08 -19.16 -0.03
N TRP A 95 -6.78 -19.40 0.11
CA TRP A 95 -6.15 -19.60 1.43
C TRP A 95 -6.34 -18.39 2.34
N ARG A 96 -6.16 -17.19 1.82
CA ARG A 96 -6.37 -15.94 2.56
C ARG A 96 -7.84 -15.74 2.93
N TRP A 97 -8.75 -16.12 2.05
CA TRP A 97 -10.19 -16.09 2.32
C TRP A 97 -10.57 -17.05 3.46
N LEU A 98 -10.06 -18.27 3.42
CA LEU A 98 -10.34 -19.29 4.45
C LEU A 98 -9.72 -18.94 5.81
N THR A 99 -8.57 -18.27 5.83
CA THR A 99 -7.86 -17.89 7.07
C THR A 99 -8.30 -16.54 7.65
N ARG A 100 -9.12 -15.77 6.96
CA ARG A 100 -9.54 -14.43 7.41
C ARG A 100 -10.25 -14.42 8.78
N HIS A 101 -10.93 -15.49 9.15
CA HIS A 101 -11.65 -15.60 10.42
C HIS A 101 -10.75 -15.89 11.62
N ARG A 102 -9.49 -16.30 11.42
CA ARG A 102 -8.56 -16.59 12.51
C ARG A 102 -7.81 -15.37 13.03
N SER A 103 -7.96 -14.20 12.39
CA SER A 103 -7.21 -12.99 12.73
C SER A 103 -7.94 -12.06 13.71
N ALA A 104 -9.01 -12.48 14.35
CA ALA A 104 -9.85 -11.65 15.22
C ALA A 104 -9.33 -11.51 16.67
N HIS A 105 -8.13 -12.03 16.98
CA HIS A 105 -7.56 -11.90 18.32
C HIS A 105 -6.26 -11.14 18.24
N SER A 106 -6.28 -9.85 18.64
CA SER A 106 -5.03 -9.34 19.16
C SER A 106 -5.00 -7.96 19.78
N PRO A 107 -4.78 -7.88 21.07
CA PRO A 107 -4.06 -6.76 21.68
C PRO A 107 -2.53 -6.87 21.50
N ALA A 108 -1.97 -8.04 21.19
CA ALA A 108 -0.51 -8.24 21.12
C ALA A 108 0.18 -7.56 19.94
N TRP A 109 -0.42 -7.52 18.76
CA TRP A 109 0.14 -6.83 17.59
C TRP A 109 0.15 -5.30 17.73
N LEU A 110 -0.82 -4.73 18.45
CA LEU A 110 -0.84 -3.29 18.76
C LEU A 110 0.37 -2.89 19.61
N ARG A 111 0.77 -3.73 20.58
CA ARG A 111 1.99 -3.50 21.39
C ARG A 111 3.27 -3.70 20.59
N ALA A 112 3.26 -4.62 19.62
CA ALA A 112 4.39 -4.83 18.72
C ALA A 112 4.62 -3.63 17.79
N ILE A 113 3.55 -2.93 17.38
CA ILE A 113 3.65 -1.74 16.54
C ILE A 113 4.18 -0.53 17.32
N SER A 114 3.82 -0.35 18.58
CA SER A 114 4.25 0.82 19.37
C SER A 114 5.77 0.95 19.51
N ASN A 115 6.51 -0.15 19.42
CA ASN A 115 7.97 -0.21 19.53
C ASN A 115 8.69 -0.64 18.23
N ILE A 116 8.00 -0.54 17.09
CA ILE A 116 8.59 -0.95 15.81
C ILE A 116 9.70 0.01 15.37
N SER A 117 10.83 -0.55 14.96
CA SER A 117 11.92 0.25 14.39
C SER A 117 11.53 0.76 12.98
N PRO A 118 12.06 1.91 12.52
CA PRO A 118 11.77 2.44 11.18
C PRO A 118 12.04 1.43 10.07
N ALA A 119 13.14 0.69 10.14
CA ALA A 119 13.46 -0.33 9.14
C ALA A 119 12.40 -1.45 9.06
N ARG A 120 11.91 -1.90 10.23
CA ARG A 120 10.84 -2.90 10.27
C ARG A 120 9.51 -2.33 9.78
N ALA A 121 9.22 -1.06 10.06
CA ALA A 121 8.03 -0.40 9.55
C ALA A 121 8.03 -0.31 8.01
N GLY A 122 9.19 -0.01 7.41
CA GLY A 122 9.35 -0.07 5.95
C GLY A 122 9.10 -1.48 5.39
N GLY A 123 9.68 -2.49 6.03
CA GLY A 123 9.42 -3.90 5.66
C GLY A 123 7.94 -4.29 5.77
N VAL A 124 7.25 -3.84 6.81
CA VAL A 124 5.80 -4.06 6.99
C VAL A 124 4.99 -3.35 5.90
N GLY A 125 5.36 -2.11 5.54
CA GLY A 125 4.72 -1.38 4.44
C GLY A 125 4.83 -2.14 3.12
N ALA A 126 6.03 -2.58 2.75
CA ALA A 126 6.27 -3.36 1.54
C ALA A 126 5.53 -4.71 1.58
N LEU A 127 5.59 -5.41 2.71
CA LEU A 127 4.91 -6.69 2.88
C LEU A 127 3.40 -6.56 2.75
N LEU A 128 2.79 -5.52 3.33
CA LEU A 128 1.36 -5.27 3.23
C LEU A 128 0.92 -4.96 1.80
N ALA A 129 1.75 -4.29 1.01
CA ALA A 129 1.48 -4.08 -0.41
C ALA A 129 1.43 -5.42 -1.17
N VAL A 130 2.38 -6.32 -0.91
CA VAL A 130 2.50 -7.61 -1.60
C VAL A 130 1.48 -8.63 -1.11
N VAL A 131 1.25 -8.72 0.21
CA VAL A 131 0.37 -9.73 0.83
C VAL A 131 -1.11 -9.36 0.73
N ASN A 132 -1.46 -8.11 0.45
CA ASN A 132 -2.83 -7.69 0.29
C ASN A 132 -3.38 -8.12 -1.09
N PRO A 133 -4.30 -9.10 -1.16
CA PRO A 133 -4.78 -9.62 -2.43
C PRO A 133 -5.45 -8.55 -3.28
N LYS A 134 -6.13 -7.58 -2.66
CA LYS A 134 -6.75 -6.47 -3.39
C LYS A 134 -5.70 -5.63 -4.11
N VAL A 135 -4.62 -5.26 -3.43
CA VAL A 135 -3.52 -4.49 -4.00
C VAL A 135 -2.83 -5.30 -5.09
N LEU A 136 -2.58 -6.59 -4.84
CA LEU A 136 -1.98 -7.50 -5.80
C LEU A 136 -2.76 -7.57 -7.12
N PHE A 137 -4.08 -7.78 -7.05
CA PHE A 137 -4.94 -7.85 -8.25
C PHE A 137 -5.00 -6.51 -9.00
N ILE A 138 -5.03 -5.39 -8.28
CA ILE A 138 -5.05 -4.07 -8.91
C ILE A 138 -3.71 -3.76 -9.57
N CYS A 139 -2.59 -4.06 -8.92
CA CYS A 139 -1.26 -3.91 -9.52
C CYS A 139 -1.07 -4.83 -10.74
N LEU A 140 -1.63 -6.05 -10.70
CA LEU A 140 -1.67 -6.95 -11.84
C LEU A 140 -2.43 -6.34 -13.01
N ALA A 141 -3.66 -5.89 -12.79
CA ALA A 141 -4.48 -5.27 -13.81
C ALA A 141 -3.81 -4.01 -14.41
N SER A 142 -3.29 -3.14 -13.54
CA SER A 142 -2.60 -1.91 -13.97
C SER A 142 -1.29 -2.21 -14.71
N GLY A 143 -0.51 -3.18 -14.24
CA GLY A 143 0.73 -3.58 -14.91
C GLY A 143 0.48 -4.17 -16.29
N LEU A 144 -0.55 -5.01 -16.43
CA LEU A 144 -0.95 -5.54 -17.74
C LEU A 144 -1.49 -4.45 -18.65
N ALA A 145 -2.33 -3.53 -18.15
CA ALA A 145 -2.83 -2.41 -18.93
C ALA A 145 -1.69 -1.53 -19.48
N ILE A 146 -0.70 -1.20 -18.65
CA ILE A 146 0.48 -0.43 -19.08
C ILE A 146 1.29 -1.20 -20.11
N GLY A 147 1.58 -2.47 -19.85
CA GLY A 147 2.49 -3.25 -20.68
C GLY A 147 1.89 -3.63 -22.04
N THR A 148 0.56 -3.85 -22.12
CA THR A 148 -0.11 -4.18 -23.39
C THR A 148 -0.52 -2.95 -24.22
N ALA A 149 -0.42 -1.75 -23.66
CA ALA A 149 -0.81 -0.51 -24.33
C ALA A 149 0.12 -0.08 -25.48
N GLY A 150 1.22 -0.77 -25.71
CA GLY A 150 2.19 -0.42 -26.74
C GLY A 150 2.89 0.93 -26.53
N LEU A 151 2.94 1.40 -25.28
CA LEU A 151 3.63 2.62 -24.90
C LEU A 151 5.15 2.41 -25.03
N GLY A 152 5.87 3.44 -25.51
CA GLY A 152 7.33 3.42 -25.41
C GLY A 152 7.78 3.37 -23.93
N THR A 153 8.99 2.87 -23.67
CA THR A 153 9.52 2.63 -22.32
C THR A 153 9.36 3.83 -21.38
N GLY A 154 9.67 5.05 -21.85
CA GLY A 154 9.52 6.26 -21.03
C GLY A 154 8.08 6.55 -20.65
N ALA A 155 7.16 6.31 -21.57
CA ALA A 155 5.73 6.51 -21.34
C ALA A 155 5.17 5.45 -20.38
N ALA A 156 5.58 4.21 -20.48
CA ALA A 156 5.19 3.14 -19.56
C ALA A 156 5.64 3.45 -18.12
N TRP A 157 6.87 3.92 -17.93
CA TRP A 157 7.35 4.35 -16.62
C TRP A 157 6.58 5.55 -16.07
N ALA A 158 6.25 6.52 -16.91
CA ALA A 158 5.44 7.67 -16.48
C ALA A 158 4.04 7.23 -16.04
N ALA A 159 3.38 6.32 -16.78
CA ALA A 159 2.09 5.76 -16.40
C ALA A 159 2.16 5.00 -15.07
N LEU A 160 3.20 4.20 -14.86
CA LEU A 160 3.44 3.51 -13.60
C LEU A 160 3.60 4.50 -12.45
N VAL A 161 4.41 5.55 -12.62
CA VAL A 161 4.60 6.58 -11.57
C VAL A 161 3.28 7.26 -11.23
N VAL A 162 2.50 7.67 -12.22
CA VAL A 162 1.16 8.27 -12.01
C VAL A 162 0.26 7.33 -11.22
N PHE A 163 0.20 6.05 -11.61
CA PHE A 163 -0.58 5.05 -10.89
C PHE A 163 -0.15 4.92 -9.43
N VAL A 164 1.16 4.77 -9.17
CA VAL A 164 1.70 4.63 -7.82
C VAL A 164 1.45 5.87 -6.97
N LEU A 165 1.60 7.08 -7.52
CA LEU A 165 1.34 8.33 -6.81
C LEU A 165 -0.12 8.43 -6.36
N ILE A 166 -1.07 8.09 -7.25
CA ILE A 166 -2.48 8.09 -6.90
C ILE A 166 -2.78 6.99 -5.88
N ALA A 167 -2.31 5.76 -6.11
CA ALA A 167 -2.55 4.64 -5.22
C ALA A 167 -1.95 4.82 -3.81
N ALA A 168 -0.80 5.48 -3.72
CA ALA A 168 -0.14 5.77 -2.44
C ALA A 168 -0.70 6.99 -1.72
N SER A 169 -1.50 7.85 -2.37
CA SER A 169 -1.97 9.11 -1.82
C SER A 169 -2.70 8.96 -0.48
N SER A 170 -3.50 7.90 -0.30
CA SER A 170 -4.23 7.63 0.95
C SER A 170 -3.31 7.37 2.15
N VAL A 171 -2.14 6.82 1.92
CA VAL A 171 -1.09 6.62 2.93
C VAL A 171 -0.20 7.85 3.04
N ALA A 172 0.12 8.47 1.90
CA ALA A 172 0.99 9.62 1.82
C ALA A 172 0.40 10.86 2.51
N VAL A 173 -0.88 11.14 2.29
CA VAL A 173 -1.56 12.33 2.85
C VAL A 173 -1.47 12.38 4.39
N PRO A 174 -1.90 11.36 5.14
CA PRO A 174 -1.78 11.40 6.60
C PRO A 174 -0.33 11.39 7.09
N VAL A 175 0.56 10.63 6.43
CA VAL A 175 1.97 10.53 6.83
C VAL A 175 2.71 11.84 6.58
N LEU A 176 2.59 12.42 5.39
CA LEU A 176 3.24 13.68 5.06
C LEU A 176 2.60 14.87 5.80
N GLY A 177 1.27 14.86 5.96
CA GLY A 177 0.56 15.85 6.77
C GLY A 177 1.08 15.86 8.21
N TYR A 178 1.24 14.70 8.84
CA TYR A 178 1.83 14.61 10.17
C TYR A 178 3.31 15.00 10.18
N ALA A 179 4.10 14.57 9.19
CA ALA A 179 5.52 14.93 9.12
C ALA A 179 5.74 16.44 8.97
N ALA A 180 4.86 17.13 8.23
CA ALA A 180 4.93 18.56 8.01
C ALA A 180 4.36 19.40 9.17
N ALA A 181 3.28 18.93 9.80
CA ALA A 181 2.53 19.65 10.82
C ALA A 181 2.85 19.21 12.26
N GLY A 182 3.64 18.14 12.45
CA GLY A 182 3.91 17.53 13.74
C GLY A 182 4.39 18.53 14.80
N ASP A 183 5.33 19.42 14.46
CA ASP A 183 5.83 20.42 15.40
C ASP A 183 4.77 21.46 15.81
N ARG A 184 3.76 21.69 14.96
CA ARG A 184 2.64 22.58 15.26
C ARG A 184 1.53 21.89 16.06
N LEU A 185 1.43 20.57 15.97
CA LEU A 185 0.42 19.76 16.65
C LEU A 185 0.89 19.27 18.02
N ASP A 186 2.19 19.15 18.26
CA ASP A 186 2.75 18.77 19.55
C ASP A 186 2.38 19.74 20.68
N GLY A 187 2.32 21.05 20.38
CA GLY A 187 1.90 22.08 21.32
C GLY A 187 0.41 21.99 21.75
N PRO A 188 -0.55 21.93 20.82
CA PRO A 188 -1.97 21.73 21.14
C PRO A 188 -2.28 20.39 21.78
N LEU A 189 -1.61 19.31 21.37
CA LEU A 189 -1.80 17.97 21.93
C LEU A 189 -1.23 17.86 23.36
N ALA A 190 -0.11 18.50 23.66
CA ALA A 190 0.42 18.62 25.01
C ALA A 190 -0.57 19.37 25.91
N ARG A 191 -1.15 20.48 25.44
CA ARG A 191 -2.17 21.25 26.20
C ARG A 191 -3.45 20.47 26.43
N LEU A 192 -3.85 19.59 25.51
CA LEU A 192 -4.99 18.69 25.69
C LEU A 192 -4.71 17.57 26.71
N LYS A 193 -3.47 17.11 26.81
CA LYS A 193 -3.02 16.17 27.85
C LYS A 193 -2.97 16.78 29.24
N ASP A 194 -2.66 18.06 29.32
CA ASP A 194 -2.57 18.81 30.58
C ASP A 194 -3.93 19.41 31.00
N TRP A 195 -5.01 19.09 30.29
CA TRP A 195 -6.35 19.53 30.68
C TRP A 195 -6.75 18.91 32.02
N PRO A 196 -7.11 19.73 33.04
CA PRO A 196 -7.36 19.28 34.43
C PRO A 196 -8.52 18.30 34.62
N GLY A 197 -9.27 17.97 33.57
CA GLY A 197 -10.40 17.05 33.63
C GLY A 197 -10.04 15.57 33.78
N ALA A 198 -8.79 15.18 33.51
CA ALA A 198 -8.37 13.77 33.62
C ALA A 198 -7.88 13.39 35.02
N THR A 199 -7.67 14.34 35.91
CA THR A 199 -7.13 14.12 37.27
C THR A 199 -8.19 14.05 38.36
N GLN A 200 -9.46 14.39 38.08
CA GLN A 200 -10.52 14.38 39.11
C GLN A 200 -11.13 13.00 39.42
N CYS A 201 -10.82 11.95 38.64
CA CYS A 201 -11.29 10.60 38.98
C CYS A 201 -10.44 9.84 39.99
N ARG A 202 -9.32 10.43 40.49
CA ARG A 202 -8.40 9.75 41.42
C ARG A 202 -8.48 10.21 42.86
N ALA A 203 -9.27 11.21 43.17
CA ALA A 203 -9.36 11.81 44.55
C ALA A 203 -10.71 11.58 45.26
N GLY A 204 -11.55 10.65 44.83
CA GLY A 204 -12.85 10.35 45.39
C GLY A 204 -13.02 8.94 45.96
N GLY A 205 -11.98 8.35 46.56
CA GLY A 205 -12.05 7.02 47.15
C GLY A 205 -11.45 6.97 48.55
N GLY A 206 -12.01 7.73 49.44
CA GLY A 206 -11.66 7.68 50.81
C GLY A 206 -12.87 8.06 51.72
N TRP A 207 -13.66 7.05 52.10
CA TRP A 207 -14.42 6.91 53.36
C TRP A 207 -14.69 5.45 53.56
#